data_c3449886d8b79b26b766d5f7d30a0932
#
_entry.id   c3449886d8b79b26b766d5f7d30a0932
#
_cell.length_a   1.000
_cell.length_b   1.000
_cell.length_c   1.000
_cell.angle_alpha   90.00
_cell.angle_beta   90.00
_cell.angle_gamma   90.00
#
_symmetry.space_group_name_H-M   'P 1'
#
loop_
_entity.id
_entity.type
_entity.pdbx_description
1 polymer ?
#
loop_
_entity_poly.entity_id
_entity_poly.type
_entity_poly.pdbx_seq_one_letter_code
_entity_poly.pdbx_strand_id
1 'polypeptide(L)'
;MSSTFINGLSCISAQPSFSGDFPMQFCENSKEAVLFAMEPPYKDYIPPAAIRRMSKSVKMGMVAASVALEQAHLTPQAIFVGTGMGCLQDSEKFLKTLLDNQEQHLTPTAFIQSTHNTVAGQIAINLQCKGMNLTYVNGACSFESALLEVKMHMEQGQLQHILVGGIDEHSPHTTYLYELAGIIKDKAMLPCPIMQPNSNGIRLGEGATFFALSDTYSEQTVAELLNVEIRYHLTPNEVEAFVSDFLSQNGLYLADIDLVVSGRGENQEDKPYFDAFDSLFPSTPILIYKHLMGEFFTASASGVYVACSACNYSELPAILQAYPERRPQHPIRYVLLYNQYLGKEHSLVLLRKK
;
A
#
# COMPACT_ATOMS: atom_id res chain seq x y z
N MET A 1 7.98 7.96 -24.70
CA MET A 1 7.72 7.00 -23.62
C MET A 1 6.23 6.87 -23.49
N SER A 2 5.71 5.67 -23.34
CA SER A 2 4.29 5.42 -23.09
C SER A 2 3.92 5.92 -21.70
N SER A 3 2.78 6.60 -21.58
CA SER A 3 2.25 7.05 -20.26
C SER A 3 1.66 5.88 -19.49
N THR A 4 1.61 5.98 -18.17
CA THR A 4 1.03 4.96 -17.27
C THR A 4 -0.09 5.61 -16.46
N PHE A 5 -1.34 5.44 -16.88
CA PHE A 5 -2.50 6.05 -16.26
C PHE A 5 -3.17 5.12 -15.25
N ILE A 6 -3.52 5.63 -14.08
CA ILE A 6 -4.31 4.95 -13.07
C ILE A 6 -5.78 5.28 -13.36
N ASN A 7 -6.52 4.29 -13.86
CA ASN A 7 -7.90 4.45 -14.30
C ASN A 7 -8.92 3.88 -13.30
N GLY A 8 -8.49 3.09 -12.35
CA GLY A 8 -9.33 2.58 -11.28
C GLY A 8 -8.49 2.20 -10.07
N LEU A 9 -9.07 2.32 -8.89
CA LEU A 9 -8.40 2.02 -7.62
C LEU A 9 -9.40 1.55 -6.57
N SER A 10 -8.94 0.68 -5.68
CA SER A 10 -9.72 0.20 -4.55
C SER A 10 -8.81 -0.07 -3.37
N CYS A 11 -9.23 0.29 -2.17
CA CYS A 11 -8.47 0.12 -0.94
C CYS A 11 -9.35 -0.51 0.13
N ILE A 12 -8.91 -1.62 0.70
CA ILE A 12 -9.45 -2.24 1.90
C ILE A 12 -8.42 -2.04 3.00
N SER A 13 -8.80 -1.31 4.04
CA SER A 13 -7.92 -0.95 5.17
C SER A 13 -8.68 -0.93 6.48
N ALA A 14 -8.04 -0.53 7.56
CA ALA A 14 -8.69 -0.31 8.85
C ALA A 14 -9.63 0.92 8.88
N GLN A 15 -9.92 1.50 7.72
CA GLN A 15 -10.81 2.65 7.53
C GLN A 15 -11.89 2.31 6.50
N PRO A 16 -13.00 3.06 6.42
CA PRO A 16 -14.06 2.85 5.41
C PRO A 16 -13.62 3.30 4.00
N SER A 17 -12.40 2.90 3.61
CA SER A 17 -11.79 3.23 2.32
C SER A 17 -12.44 2.49 1.16
N PHE A 18 -12.94 1.28 1.40
CA PHE A 18 -13.59 0.47 0.37
C PHE A 18 -14.92 1.06 -0.13
N SER A 19 -15.72 1.64 0.79
CA SER A 19 -16.99 2.30 0.42
C SER A 19 -16.79 3.66 -0.26
N GLY A 20 -15.56 4.20 -0.27
CA GLY A 20 -15.27 5.54 -0.76
C GLY A 20 -15.60 6.66 0.23
N ASP A 21 -16.07 6.33 1.43
CA ASP A 21 -16.44 7.33 2.44
C ASP A 21 -15.22 7.95 3.12
N PHE A 22 -14.10 7.21 3.17
CA PHE A 22 -12.84 7.70 3.71
C PHE A 22 -12.25 8.79 2.78
N PRO A 23 -11.71 9.91 3.29
CA PRO A 23 -11.51 10.21 4.72
C PRO A 23 -12.60 11.09 5.35
N MET A 24 -13.71 11.34 4.67
CA MET A 24 -14.81 12.14 5.19
C MET A 24 -15.49 11.46 6.39
N GLN A 25 -15.56 10.12 6.35
CA GLN A 25 -15.85 9.28 7.49
C GLN A 25 -14.60 8.47 7.83
N PHE A 26 -14.26 8.39 9.11
CA PHE A 26 -13.13 7.61 9.59
C PHE A 26 -13.44 6.94 10.93
N CYS A 27 -12.75 5.83 11.19
CA CYS A 27 -12.84 5.12 12.46
C CYS A 27 -11.76 5.65 13.41
N GLU A 28 -12.18 6.07 14.60
CA GLU A 28 -11.24 6.40 15.67
C GLU A 28 -10.60 5.13 16.23
N ASN A 29 -9.30 4.98 16.00
CA ASN A 29 -8.53 3.80 16.35
C ASN A 29 -7.20 4.13 17.07
N SER A 30 -7.05 5.37 17.54
CA SER A 30 -5.79 5.89 18.10
C SER A 30 -5.27 5.11 19.32
N LYS A 31 -6.13 4.32 19.98
CA LYS A 31 -5.80 3.48 21.15
C LYS A 31 -5.49 2.02 20.81
N GLU A 32 -5.56 1.65 19.53
CA GLU A 32 -5.31 0.27 19.11
C GLU A 32 -3.90 0.12 18.51
N ALA A 33 -3.15 -0.87 19.00
CA ALA A 33 -1.81 -1.19 18.50
C ALA A 33 -1.83 -2.08 17.25
N VAL A 34 -2.93 -2.82 17.05
CA VAL A 34 -3.18 -3.67 15.89
C VAL A 34 -4.47 -3.22 15.21
N LEU A 35 -4.39 -2.88 13.94
CA LEU A 35 -5.47 -2.32 13.15
C LEU A 35 -5.94 -3.33 12.11
N PHE A 36 -7.14 -3.86 12.30
CA PHE A 36 -7.73 -4.84 11.39
C PHE A 36 -8.48 -4.14 10.25
N ALA A 37 -8.35 -4.70 9.05
CA ALA A 37 -9.09 -4.21 7.89
C ALA A 37 -10.60 -4.35 8.10
N MET A 38 -11.34 -3.32 7.68
CA MET A 38 -12.79 -3.35 7.58
C MET A 38 -13.17 -4.19 6.36
N GLU A 39 -13.58 -5.44 6.62
CA GLU A 39 -13.86 -6.40 5.54
C GLU A 39 -15.11 -5.99 4.75
N PRO A 40 -15.02 -5.99 3.40
CA PRO A 40 -16.17 -5.71 2.54
C PRO A 40 -17.17 -6.88 2.54
N PRO A 41 -18.38 -6.71 1.97
CA PRO A 41 -19.36 -7.78 1.82
C PRO A 41 -18.93 -8.78 0.74
N TYR A 42 -17.98 -9.67 1.06
CA TYR A 42 -17.37 -10.61 0.13
C TYR A 42 -18.34 -11.41 -0.75
N LYS A 43 -19.52 -11.73 -0.22
CA LYS A 43 -20.56 -12.50 -0.93
C LYS A 43 -21.10 -11.82 -2.18
N ASP A 44 -20.92 -10.49 -2.29
CA ASP A 44 -21.38 -9.72 -3.44
C ASP A 44 -20.39 -9.85 -4.62
N TYR A 45 -19.16 -10.31 -4.36
CA TYR A 45 -18.06 -10.45 -5.33
C TYR A 45 -17.59 -11.89 -5.52
N ILE A 46 -17.74 -12.74 -4.50
CA ILE A 46 -17.16 -14.09 -4.47
C ILE A 46 -18.27 -15.09 -4.16
N PRO A 47 -18.40 -16.19 -4.94
CA PRO A 47 -19.39 -17.23 -4.67
C PRO A 47 -19.24 -17.80 -3.24
N PRO A 48 -20.33 -17.98 -2.47
CA PRO A 48 -20.27 -18.41 -1.06
C PRO A 48 -19.51 -19.72 -0.81
N ALA A 49 -19.54 -20.65 -1.78
CA ALA A 49 -18.80 -21.91 -1.69
C ALA A 49 -17.27 -21.70 -1.76
N ALA A 50 -16.82 -20.67 -2.49
CA ALA A 50 -15.40 -20.33 -2.61
C ALA A 50 -14.89 -19.58 -1.37
N ILE A 51 -15.68 -18.63 -0.83
CA ILE A 51 -15.33 -17.82 0.35
C ILE A 51 -14.84 -18.68 1.52
N ARG A 52 -15.49 -19.83 1.76
CA ARG A 52 -15.17 -20.73 2.90
C ARG A 52 -13.78 -21.35 2.83
N ARG A 53 -13.16 -21.37 1.65
CA ARG A 53 -11.87 -22.00 1.39
C ARG A 53 -10.74 -21.01 1.17
N MET A 54 -11.04 -19.71 1.18
CA MET A 54 -10.08 -18.65 0.91
C MET A 54 -9.58 -18.03 2.22
N SER A 55 -8.28 -17.73 2.29
CA SER A 55 -7.69 -16.88 3.33
C SER A 55 -8.26 -15.47 3.28
N LYS A 56 -8.02 -14.71 4.33
CA LYS A 56 -8.43 -13.31 4.40
C LYS A 56 -7.79 -12.49 3.28
N SER A 57 -6.47 -12.65 3.07
CA SER A 57 -5.73 -11.96 2.02
C SER A 57 -6.29 -12.28 0.63
N VAL A 58 -6.58 -13.55 0.31
CA VAL A 58 -7.18 -13.91 -0.98
C VAL A 58 -8.51 -13.19 -1.19
N LYS A 59 -9.40 -13.19 -0.18
CA LYS A 59 -10.69 -12.51 -0.27
C LYS A 59 -10.55 -11.00 -0.47
N MET A 60 -9.70 -10.35 0.34
CA MET A 60 -9.46 -8.91 0.23
C MET A 60 -8.88 -8.56 -1.14
N GLY A 61 -7.84 -9.30 -1.59
CA GLY A 61 -7.19 -9.07 -2.87
C GLY A 61 -8.13 -9.23 -4.05
N MET A 62 -8.94 -10.30 -4.08
CA MET A 62 -9.92 -10.53 -5.15
C MET A 62 -10.95 -9.40 -5.25
N VAL A 63 -11.48 -8.96 -4.12
CA VAL A 63 -12.51 -7.91 -4.12
C VAL A 63 -11.92 -6.56 -4.49
N ALA A 64 -10.79 -6.18 -3.92
CA ALA A 64 -10.12 -4.92 -4.27
C ALA A 64 -9.71 -4.90 -5.75
N ALA A 65 -9.20 -6.02 -6.29
CA ALA A 65 -8.86 -6.15 -7.71
C ALA A 65 -10.09 -5.98 -8.62
N SER A 66 -11.21 -6.66 -8.28
CA SER A 66 -12.45 -6.57 -9.07
C SER A 66 -12.97 -5.14 -9.12
N VAL A 67 -13.05 -4.45 -7.98
CA VAL A 67 -13.55 -3.07 -7.91
C VAL A 67 -12.66 -2.10 -8.69
N ALA A 68 -11.34 -2.23 -8.58
CA ALA A 68 -10.42 -1.39 -9.34
C ALA A 68 -10.60 -1.56 -10.86
N LEU A 69 -10.78 -2.80 -11.33
CA LEU A 69 -11.01 -3.10 -12.75
C LEU A 69 -12.39 -2.65 -13.23
N GLU A 70 -13.43 -2.80 -12.40
CA GLU A 70 -14.79 -2.33 -12.70
C GLU A 70 -14.82 -0.81 -12.88
N GLN A 71 -14.16 -0.05 -12.00
CA GLN A 71 -14.05 1.41 -12.11
C GLN A 71 -13.33 1.84 -13.38
N ALA A 72 -12.27 1.12 -13.74
CA ALA A 72 -11.48 1.41 -14.94
C ALA A 72 -12.13 0.92 -16.24
N HIS A 73 -13.15 0.07 -16.17
CA HIS A 73 -13.71 -0.67 -17.31
C HIS A 73 -12.64 -1.43 -18.12
N LEU A 74 -11.66 -2.04 -17.42
CA LEU A 74 -10.51 -2.71 -18.04
C LEU A 74 -10.51 -4.21 -17.78
N THR A 75 -9.98 -4.94 -18.77
CA THR A 75 -9.58 -6.35 -18.60
C THR A 75 -8.05 -6.41 -18.60
N PRO A 76 -7.42 -6.93 -17.53
CA PRO A 76 -5.97 -6.90 -17.42
C PRO A 76 -5.31 -7.93 -18.32
N GLN A 77 -4.19 -7.54 -18.94
CA GLN A 77 -3.29 -8.43 -19.68
C GLN A 77 -2.23 -9.04 -18.76
N ALA A 78 -1.99 -8.40 -17.61
CA ALA A 78 -1.04 -8.86 -16.60
C ALA A 78 -1.51 -8.49 -15.20
N ILE A 79 -1.05 -9.26 -14.19
CA ILE A 79 -1.35 -9.05 -12.77
C ILE A 79 -0.05 -9.07 -12.01
N PHE A 80 0.29 -7.97 -11.32
CA PHE A 80 1.47 -7.84 -10.49
C PHE A 80 1.06 -7.53 -9.05
N VAL A 81 1.52 -8.34 -8.10
CA VAL A 81 1.12 -8.20 -6.68
C VAL A 81 2.36 -8.12 -5.80
N GLY A 82 2.44 -7.10 -4.96
CA GLY A 82 3.39 -7.02 -3.87
C GLY A 82 2.80 -7.60 -2.58
N THR A 83 3.60 -8.34 -1.82
CA THR A 83 3.25 -8.81 -0.48
C THR A 83 4.51 -9.04 0.34
N GLY A 84 4.50 -8.74 1.62
CA GLY A 84 5.64 -9.06 2.48
C GLY A 84 5.63 -10.49 2.97
N MET A 85 4.47 -10.99 3.38
CA MET A 85 4.33 -12.28 4.08
C MET A 85 3.38 -13.27 3.37
N GLY A 86 2.75 -12.88 2.27
CA GLY A 86 1.80 -13.73 1.54
C GLY A 86 0.55 -14.06 2.35
N CYS A 87 0.03 -15.29 2.18
CA CYS A 87 -1.11 -15.80 2.92
C CYS A 87 -0.66 -16.32 4.29
N LEU A 88 -0.39 -15.39 5.22
CA LEU A 88 0.24 -15.68 6.51
C LEU A 88 -0.62 -16.58 7.41
N GLN A 89 -1.94 -16.38 7.43
CA GLN A 89 -2.86 -17.23 8.21
C GLN A 89 -2.84 -18.69 7.76
N ASP A 90 -2.80 -18.93 6.44
CA ASP A 90 -2.72 -20.29 5.92
C ASP A 90 -1.33 -20.90 6.14
N SER A 91 -0.26 -20.11 6.11
CA SER A 91 1.10 -20.55 6.45
C SER A 91 1.19 -21.00 7.90
N GLU A 92 0.67 -20.22 8.84
CA GLU A 92 0.64 -20.59 10.26
C GLU A 92 -0.22 -21.85 10.50
N LYS A 93 -1.39 -21.90 9.88
CA LYS A 93 -2.27 -23.07 9.98
C LYS A 93 -1.60 -24.34 9.46
N PHE A 94 -0.88 -24.23 8.32
CA PHE A 94 -0.15 -25.37 7.75
C PHE A 94 0.97 -25.83 8.70
N LEU A 95 1.81 -24.89 9.17
CA LEU A 95 2.92 -25.20 10.08
C LEU A 95 2.42 -25.79 11.40
N LYS A 96 1.35 -25.24 11.98
CA LYS A 96 0.73 -25.78 13.19
C LYS A 96 0.24 -27.21 12.96
N THR A 97 -0.47 -27.45 11.86
CA THR A 97 -0.97 -28.82 11.54
C THR A 97 0.18 -29.80 11.35
N LEU A 98 1.28 -29.35 10.74
CA LEU A 98 2.48 -30.16 10.54
C LEU A 98 3.10 -30.59 11.86
N LEU A 99 3.23 -29.67 12.80
CA LEU A 99 3.77 -29.95 14.14
C LEU A 99 2.82 -30.82 14.99
N ASP A 100 1.54 -30.48 15.06
CA ASP A 100 0.53 -31.19 15.83
C ASP A 100 0.36 -32.65 15.38
N ASN A 101 0.49 -32.91 14.09
CA ASN A 101 0.37 -34.25 13.48
C ASN A 101 1.71 -34.96 13.31
N GLN A 102 2.80 -34.43 13.85
CA GLN A 102 4.14 -35.05 13.71
C GLN A 102 4.50 -35.35 12.24
N GLU A 103 4.24 -34.35 11.35
CA GLU A 103 4.48 -34.43 9.91
C GLU A 103 3.62 -35.49 9.15
N GLN A 104 2.58 -36.02 9.77
CA GLN A 104 1.69 -36.99 9.17
C GLN A 104 0.33 -36.39 8.83
N HIS A 105 -0.37 -37.03 7.86
CA HIS A 105 -1.76 -36.68 7.48
C HIS A 105 -1.98 -35.21 7.09
N LEU A 106 -1.00 -34.61 6.38
CA LEU A 106 -1.08 -33.25 5.92
C LEU A 106 -2.03 -33.10 4.73
N THR A 107 -2.83 -32.03 4.74
CA THR A 107 -3.70 -31.71 3.61
C THR A 107 -2.97 -30.81 2.62
N PRO A 108 -2.91 -31.15 1.32
CA PRO A 108 -2.25 -30.30 0.32
C PRO A 108 -2.85 -28.89 0.21
N THR A 109 -4.12 -28.73 0.53
CA THR A 109 -4.84 -27.46 0.38
C THR A 109 -4.21 -26.33 1.19
N ALA A 110 -3.89 -26.57 2.48
CA ALA A 110 -3.28 -25.54 3.32
C ALA A 110 -1.90 -25.13 2.81
N PHE A 111 -1.11 -26.08 2.33
CA PHE A 111 0.19 -25.82 1.71
C PHE A 111 0.07 -24.98 0.44
N ILE A 112 -0.82 -25.37 -0.48
CA ILE A 112 -1.03 -24.65 -1.76
C ILE A 112 -1.49 -23.21 -1.49
N GLN A 113 -2.32 -22.99 -0.47
CA GLN A 113 -2.84 -21.68 -0.12
C GLN A 113 -1.85 -20.82 0.66
N SER A 114 -0.80 -21.38 1.25
CA SER A 114 0.19 -20.65 2.03
C SER A 114 1.24 -19.91 1.19
N THR A 115 1.31 -20.14 -0.12
CA THR A 115 2.35 -19.54 -0.96
C THR A 115 2.09 -18.07 -1.24
N HIS A 116 3.16 -17.28 -1.38
CA HIS A 116 3.07 -15.83 -1.59
C HIS A 116 2.30 -15.44 -2.86
N ASN A 117 2.38 -16.25 -3.90
CA ASN A 117 1.70 -16.00 -5.17
C ASN A 117 0.22 -16.44 -5.20
N THR A 118 -0.32 -16.96 -4.12
CA THR A 118 -1.70 -17.45 -4.06
C THR A 118 -2.70 -16.34 -4.40
N VAL A 119 -2.52 -15.13 -3.87
CA VAL A 119 -3.45 -14.03 -4.13
C VAL A 119 -3.48 -13.69 -5.62
N ALA A 120 -2.31 -13.45 -6.23
CA ALA A 120 -2.20 -13.14 -7.66
C ALA A 120 -2.77 -14.27 -8.54
N GLY A 121 -2.49 -15.53 -8.18
CA GLY A 121 -3.01 -16.70 -8.86
C GLY A 121 -4.54 -16.82 -8.78
N GLN A 122 -5.13 -16.59 -7.62
CA GLN A 122 -6.59 -16.64 -7.44
C GLN A 122 -7.30 -15.50 -8.19
N ILE A 123 -6.71 -14.30 -8.21
CA ILE A 123 -7.20 -13.18 -9.03
C ILE A 123 -7.16 -13.57 -10.52
N ALA A 124 -6.06 -14.14 -11.01
CA ALA A 124 -5.92 -14.56 -12.40
C ALA A 124 -6.95 -15.63 -12.79
N ILE A 125 -7.17 -16.63 -11.93
CA ILE A 125 -8.19 -17.67 -12.16
C ILE A 125 -9.59 -17.06 -12.23
N ASN A 126 -9.92 -16.17 -11.29
CA ASN A 126 -11.23 -15.52 -11.24
C ASN A 126 -11.51 -14.65 -12.48
N LEU A 127 -10.50 -13.90 -12.92
CA LEU A 127 -10.58 -13.02 -14.10
C LEU A 127 -10.34 -13.76 -15.42
N GLN A 128 -10.00 -15.04 -15.39
CA GLN A 128 -9.55 -15.83 -16.54
C GLN A 128 -8.36 -15.18 -17.29
N CYS A 129 -7.54 -14.42 -16.57
CA CYS A 129 -6.35 -13.77 -17.10
C CYS A 129 -5.24 -14.81 -17.30
N LYS A 130 -4.82 -15.01 -18.56
CA LYS A 130 -3.78 -15.97 -18.96
C LYS A 130 -2.42 -15.32 -19.24
N GLY A 131 -2.32 -14.02 -19.01
CA GLY A 131 -1.10 -13.26 -19.21
C GLY A 131 -0.11 -13.38 -18.05
N MET A 132 0.83 -12.45 -17.99
CA MET A 132 1.82 -12.42 -16.90
C MET A 132 1.14 -12.35 -15.55
N ASN A 133 1.66 -13.15 -14.60
CA ASN A 133 1.20 -13.14 -13.22
C ASN A 133 2.42 -13.27 -12.31
N LEU A 134 2.83 -12.16 -11.70
CA LEU A 134 4.03 -12.08 -10.90
C LEU A 134 3.72 -11.60 -9.50
N THR A 135 4.43 -12.16 -8.52
CA THR A 135 4.34 -11.73 -7.12
C THR A 135 5.72 -11.31 -6.63
N TYR A 136 5.79 -10.10 -6.07
CA TYR A 136 7.00 -9.49 -5.54
C TYR A 136 7.02 -9.61 -4.03
N VAL A 137 8.10 -10.18 -3.51
CA VAL A 137 8.35 -10.34 -2.07
C VAL A 137 9.68 -9.67 -1.76
N ASN A 138 9.61 -8.40 -1.39
CA ASN A 138 10.76 -7.53 -1.19
C ASN A 138 10.54 -6.61 0.03
N GLY A 139 10.18 -7.21 1.18
CA GLY A 139 9.92 -6.46 2.42
C GLY A 139 8.90 -5.33 2.21
N ALA A 140 9.18 -4.17 2.77
CA ALA A 140 8.32 -3.00 2.66
C ALA A 140 8.39 -2.29 1.29
N CYS A 141 9.23 -2.78 0.36
CA CYS A 141 9.28 -2.33 -1.03
C CYS A 141 8.60 -3.32 -2.01
N SER A 142 7.80 -4.28 -1.50
CA SER A 142 7.14 -5.28 -2.35
C SER A 142 6.18 -4.67 -3.36
N PHE A 143 5.38 -3.69 -2.94
CA PHE A 143 4.45 -3.00 -3.83
C PHE A 143 5.16 -2.11 -4.85
N GLU A 144 6.18 -1.39 -4.43
CA GLU A 144 6.99 -0.55 -5.33
C GLU A 144 7.76 -1.38 -6.35
N SER A 145 8.20 -2.59 -5.98
CA SER A 145 8.80 -3.53 -6.92
C SER A 145 7.80 -3.94 -8.02
N ALA A 146 6.54 -4.17 -7.64
CA ALA A 146 5.47 -4.42 -8.61
C ALA A 146 5.18 -3.20 -9.50
N LEU A 147 5.21 -1.97 -8.93
CA LEU A 147 5.04 -0.73 -9.72
C LEU A 147 6.18 -0.50 -10.70
N LEU A 148 7.43 -0.79 -10.31
CA LEU A 148 8.59 -0.70 -11.22
C LEU A 148 8.42 -1.62 -12.43
N GLU A 149 7.95 -2.84 -12.22
CA GLU A 149 7.67 -3.80 -13.30
C GLU A 149 6.58 -3.29 -14.24
N VAL A 150 5.48 -2.74 -13.68
CA VAL A 150 4.45 -2.06 -14.48
C VAL A 150 5.07 -1.01 -15.39
N LYS A 151 5.89 -0.13 -14.79
CA LYS A 151 6.52 0.98 -15.49
C LYS A 151 7.38 0.50 -16.64
N MET A 152 8.22 -0.51 -16.41
CA MET A 152 9.10 -1.10 -17.42
C MET A 152 8.31 -1.68 -18.60
N HIS A 153 7.26 -2.48 -18.35
CA HIS A 153 6.47 -3.09 -19.40
C HIS A 153 5.65 -2.08 -20.21
N MET A 154 5.09 -1.06 -19.54
CA MET A 154 4.34 -0.01 -20.23
C MET A 154 5.23 0.88 -21.07
N GLU A 155 6.40 1.30 -20.56
CA GLU A 155 7.36 2.11 -21.33
C GLU A 155 7.91 1.39 -22.57
N GLN A 156 8.05 0.07 -22.50
CA GLN A 156 8.47 -0.77 -23.62
C GLN A 156 7.31 -1.08 -24.59
N GLY A 157 6.08 -0.66 -24.29
CA GLY A 157 4.90 -0.94 -25.10
C GLY A 157 4.52 -2.43 -25.14
N GLN A 158 4.96 -3.22 -24.15
CA GLN A 158 4.71 -4.66 -24.09
C GLN A 158 3.31 -4.98 -23.55
N LEU A 159 2.80 -4.17 -22.66
CA LEU A 159 1.49 -4.32 -22.02
C LEU A 159 0.75 -2.98 -22.03
N GLN A 160 -0.56 -3.04 -22.22
CA GLN A 160 -1.44 -1.86 -22.28
C GLN A 160 -2.34 -1.75 -21.05
N HIS A 161 -2.79 -2.89 -20.49
CA HIS A 161 -3.69 -2.95 -19.36
C HIS A 161 -3.10 -3.85 -18.26
N ILE A 162 -2.83 -3.31 -17.10
CA ILE A 162 -2.21 -4.02 -16.00
C ILE A 162 -3.01 -3.82 -14.71
N LEU A 163 -3.20 -4.90 -13.97
CA LEU A 163 -3.64 -4.83 -12.59
C LEU A 163 -2.43 -4.94 -11.69
N VAL A 164 -2.24 -3.98 -10.78
CA VAL A 164 -1.18 -4.01 -9.78
C VAL A 164 -1.74 -3.72 -8.40
N GLY A 165 -1.19 -4.35 -7.37
CA GLY A 165 -1.61 -4.07 -6.00
C GLY A 165 -0.64 -4.53 -4.93
N GLY A 166 -0.90 -4.08 -3.70
CA GLY A 166 -0.22 -4.51 -2.50
C GLY A 166 -1.19 -5.14 -1.52
N ILE A 167 -0.78 -6.21 -0.85
CA ILE A 167 -1.62 -6.90 0.10
C ILE A 167 -0.82 -7.59 1.19
N ASP A 168 -1.25 -7.41 2.44
CA ASP A 168 -0.79 -8.17 3.60
C ASP A 168 -1.94 -8.39 4.59
N GLU A 169 -1.88 -9.48 5.34
CA GLU A 169 -2.83 -9.83 6.39
C GLU A 169 -2.15 -10.10 7.72
N HIS A 170 -2.88 -9.94 8.81
CA HIS A 170 -2.44 -10.40 10.12
C HIS A 170 -2.68 -11.88 10.35
N SER A 171 -1.83 -12.46 11.19
CA SER A 171 -2.09 -13.75 11.79
C SER A 171 -1.80 -13.72 13.29
N PRO A 172 -2.52 -14.51 14.10
CA PRO A 172 -2.42 -14.41 15.56
C PRO A 172 -1.03 -14.74 16.10
N HIS A 173 -0.35 -15.73 15.55
CA HIS A 173 0.94 -16.16 16.05
C HIS A 173 2.05 -15.19 15.71
N THR A 174 2.12 -14.71 14.47
CA THR A 174 3.11 -13.70 14.07
C THR A 174 2.88 -12.38 14.79
N THR A 175 1.62 -11.96 14.98
CA THR A 175 1.29 -10.76 15.77
C THR A 175 1.83 -10.90 17.20
N TYR A 176 1.61 -12.05 17.85
CA TYR A 176 2.14 -12.33 19.17
C TYR A 176 3.68 -12.30 19.23
N LEU A 177 4.35 -12.86 18.21
CA LEU A 177 5.82 -12.80 18.12
C LEU A 177 6.31 -11.36 17.93
N TYR A 178 5.62 -10.55 17.16
CA TYR A 178 5.95 -9.13 16.96
C TYR A 178 5.75 -8.31 18.24
N GLU A 179 4.71 -8.62 19.05
CA GLU A 179 4.54 -8.03 20.37
C GLU A 179 5.71 -8.39 21.29
N LEU A 180 6.09 -9.68 21.36
CA LEU A 180 7.22 -10.13 22.16
C LEU A 180 8.56 -9.51 21.75
N ALA A 181 8.74 -9.29 20.44
CA ALA A 181 9.94 -8.66 19.89
C ALA A 181 9.96 -7.13 20.04
N GLY A 182 8.91 -6.52 20.55
CA GLY A 182 8.77 -5.06 20.68
C GLY A 182 8.63 -4.33 19.34
N ILE A 183 8.27 -5.06 18.28
CA ILE A 183 8.01 -4.48 16.95
C ILE A 183 6.68 -3.72 16.96
N ILE A 184 5.66 -4.28 17.63
CA ILE A 184 4.37 -3.61 17.83
C ILE A 184 4.47 -2.65 19.00
N LYS A 185 3.91 -1.48 18.84
CA LYS A 185 3.86 -0.45 19.88
C LYS A 185 3.12 -0.96 21.12
N ASP A 186 3.69 -0.70 22.29
CA ASP A 186 3.02 -1.01 23.57
C ASP A 186 1.70 -0.20 23.65
N LYS A 187 0.62 -0.91 23.92
CA LYS A 187 -0.73 -0.31 24.04
C LYS A 187 -0.80 0.75 25.13
N ALA A 188 0.03 0.65 26.17
CA ALA A 188 0.13 1.66 27.24
C ALA A 188 0.70 3.00 26.74
N MET A 189 1.38 3.01 25.58
CA MET A 189 1.95 4.21 24.96
C MET A 189 1.01 4.86 23.95
N LEU A 190 -0.23 4.37 23.82
CA LEU A 190 -1.25 4.91 22.91
C LEU A 190 -2.26 5.79 23.70
N PRO A 191 -2.79 6.87 23.08
CA PRO A 191 -2.45 7.36 21.74
C PRO A 191 -1.05 8.01 21.68
N CYS A 192 -0.34 7.83 20.58
CA CYS A 192 1.00 8.37 20.36
C CYS A 192 0.94 9.59 19.42
N PRO A 193 1.61 10.71 19.74
CA PRO A 193 1.66 11.86 18.85
C PRO A 193 2.49 11.54 17.60
N ILE A 194 1.87 11.51 16.43
CA ILE A 194 2.54 11.09 15.19
C ILE A 194 3.70 11.99 14.78
N MET A 195 3.61 13.31 15.04
CA MET A 195 4.67 14.26 14.71
C MET A 195 5.82 14.24 15.72
N GLN A 196 5.58 13.77 16.94
CA GLN A 196 6.55 13.69 18.03
C GLN A 196 6.40 12.34 18.76
N PRO A 197 6.63 11.21 18.07
CA PRO A 197 6.49 9.91 18.70
C PRO A 197 7.47 9.77 19.87
N ASN A 198 6.98 9.24 20.96
CA ASN A 198 7.68 9.15 22.25
C ASN A 198 8.02 7.71 22.66
N SER A 199 7.83 6.76 21.76
CA SER A 199 8.13 5.35 21.98
C SER A 199 8.42 4.63 20.67
N ASN A 200 9.14 3.53 20.76
CA ASN A 200 9.41 2.64 19.62
C ASN A 200 8.19 1.75 19.33
N GLY A 201 8.26 1.07 18.21
CA GLY A 201 7.24 0.16 17.72
C GLY A 201 6.24 0.81 16.79
N ILE A 202 5.68 -0.01 15.93
CA ILE A 202 4.68 0.37 14.92
C ILE A 202 3.27 0.05 15.42
N ARG A 203 2.28 0.75 14.89
CA ARG A 203 0.90 0.26 14.93
C ARG A 203 0.70 -0.65 13.73
N LEU A 204 0.59 -1.96 14.01
CA LEU A 204 0.52 -2.97 12.96
C LEU A 204 -0.82 -2.89 12.22
N GLY A 205 -0.77 -2.77 10.89
CA GLY A 205 -1.91 -2.72 9.99
C GLY A 205 -1.98 -3.91 9.04
N GLU A 206 -3.09 -4.02 8.35
CA GLU A 206 -3.31 -4.95 7.25
C GLU A 206 -4.20 -4.31 6.19
N GLY A 207 -4.17 -4.82 4.96
CA GLY A 207 -5.04 -4.31 3.92
C GLY A 207 -4.71 -4.85 2.53
N ALA A 208 -5.54 -4.44 1.58
CA ALA A 208 -5.37 -4.73 0.16
C ALA A 208 -5.69 -3.48 -0.65
N THR A 209 -4.75 -3.02 -1.45
CA THR A 209 -4.96 -1.88 -2.35
C THR A 209 -4.55 -2.28 -3.76
N PHE A 210 -5.46 -2.10 -4.71
CA PHE A 210 -5.26 -2.45 -6.11
C PHE A 210 -5.56 -1.28 -7.03
N PHE A 211 -4.83 -1.26 -8.15
CA PHE A 211 -4.92 -0.24 -9.19
C PHE A 211 -5.04 -0.89 -10.56
N ALA A 212 -5.97 -0.42 -11.36
CA ALA A 212 -6.09 -0.76 -12.78
C ALA A 212 -5.41 0.32 -13.61
N LEU A 213 -4.35 -0.07 -14.34
CA LEU A 213 -3.52 0.85 -15.11
C LEU A 213 -3.66 0.60 -16.61
N SER A 214 -3.51 1.69 -17.39
CA SER A 214 -3.56 1.67 -18.85
C SER A 214 -2.51 2.62 -19.44
N ASP A 215 -2.08 2.34 -20.67
CA ASP A 215 -1.29 3.27 -21.49
C ASP A 215 -2.13 4.39 -22.09
N THR A 216 -3.45 4.30 -21.97
CA THR A 216 -4.41 5.22 -22.57
C THR A 216 -5.16 6.04 -21.50
N TYR A 217 -5.17 7.36 -21.70
CA TYR A 217 -6.00 8.27 -20.90
C TYR A 217 -7.49 8.01 -21.17
N SER A 218 -8.28 8.07 -20.11
CA SER A 218 -9.75 7.93 -20.16
C SER A 218 -10.42 8.91 -19.19
N GLU A 219 -11.76 9.00 -19.22
CA GLU A 219 -12.53 9.81 -18.28
C GLU A 219 -12.40 9.32 -16.83
N GLN A 220 -12.07 8.04 -16.65
CA GLN A 220 -11.83 7.42 -15.34
C GLN A 220 -10.42 7.69 -14.80
N THR A 221 -9.52 8.27 -15.61
CA THR A 221 -8.14 8.52 -15.19
C THR A 221 -8.08 9.47 -13.98
N VAL A 222 -7.53 8.97 -12.89
CA VAL A 222 -7.36 9.71 -11.63
C VAL A 222 -6.00 10.40 -11.60
N ALA A 223 -4.95 9.68 -12.01
CA ALA A 223 -3.58 10.16 -12.01
C ALA A 223 -2.74 9.42 -13.05
N GLU A 224 -1.57 9.95 -13.33
CA GLU A 224 -0.52 9.28 -14.09
C GLU A 224 0.64 8.94 -13.16
N LEU A 225 1.08 7.69 -13.20
CA LEU A 225 2.30 7.24 -12.54
C LEU A 225 3.51 7.66 -13.38
N LEU A 226 4.27 8.65 -12.90
CA LEU A 226 5.44 9.16 -13.61
C LEU A 226 6.66 8.32 -13.36
N ASN A 227 6.98 8.03 -12.09
CA ASN A 227 8.16 7.23 -11.74
C ASN A 227 8.06 6.62 -10.34
N VAL A 228 8.89 5.61 -10.11
CA VAL A 228 9.07 4.92 -8.81
C VAL A 228 10.56 4.69 -8.62
N GLU A 229 11.07 4.92 -7.41
CA GLU A 229 12.44 4.57 -7.05
C GLU A 229 12.49 3.88 -5.68
N ILE A 230 13.37 2.89 -5.55
CA ILE A 230 13.63 2.15 -4.32
C ILE A 230 15.11 2.35 -3.96
N ARG A 231 15.37 2.60 -2.67
CA ARG A 231 16.71 2.72 -2.14
C ARG A 231 16.82 1.98 -0.80
N TYR A 232 17.97 1.39 -0.52
CA TYR A 232 18.17 0.64 0.71
C TYR A 232 19.23 1.30 1.58
N HIS A 233 19.03 1.19 2.91
CA HIS A 233 20.01 1.59 3.92
C HIS A 233 20.45 3.05 3.85
N LEU A 234 19.50 3.97 3.60
CA LEU A 234 19.80 5.40 3.71
C LEU A 234 19.97 5.79 5.18
N THR A 235 20.85 6.77 5.41
CA THR A 235 20.84 7.55 6.65
C THR A 235 19.89 8.74 6.51
N PRO A 236 19.43 9.35 7.61
CA PRO A 236 18.58 10.55 7.53
C PRO A 236 19.21 11.69 6.71
N ASN A 237 20.55 11.82 6.73
CA ASN A 237 21.26 12.87 5.98
C ASN A 237 21.30 12.61 4.46
N GLU A 238 21.02 11.40 4.01
CA GLU A 238 21.02 11.04 2.59
C GLU A 238 19.62 11.20 1.96
N VAL A 239 18.58 11.43 2.77
CA VAL A 239 17.19 11.56 2.28
C VAL A 239 17.05 12.73 1.31
N GLU A 240 17.66 13.88 1.59
CA GLU A 240 17.63 15.05 0.71
C GLU A 240 18.21 14.75 -0.68
N ALA A 241 19.40 14.13 -0.72
CA ALA A 241 20.03 13.75 -1.98
C ALA A 241 19.17 12.75 -2.77
N PHE A 242 18.62 11.74 -2.07
CA PHE A 242 17.72 10.75 -2.69
C PHE A 242 16.50 11.39 -3.35
N VAL A 243 15.82 12.31 -2.66
CA VAL A 243 14.65 13.02 -3.18
C VAL A 243 15.03 13.95 -4.34
N SER A 244 16.11 14.73 -4.18
CA SER A 244 16.54 15.72 -5.18
C SER A 244 17.01 15.04 -6.47
N ASP A 245 17.77 13.95 -6.38
CA ASP A 245 18.22 13.15 -7.52
C ASP A 245 17.01 12.56 -8.27
N PHE A 246 16.07 11.97 -7.54
CA PHE A 246 14.85 11.40 -8.13
C PHE A 246 14.02 12.46 -8.88
N LEU A 247 13.80 13.62 -8.29
CA LEU A 247 13.05 14.69 -8.96
C LEU A 247 13.80 15.22 -10.18
N SER A 248 15.12 15.43 -10.07
CA SER A 248 15.96 15.89 -11.17
C SER A 248 15.92 14.94 -12.37
N GLN A 249 15.97 13.62 -12.14
CA GLN A 249 15.82 12.61 -13.21
C GLN A 249 14.45 12.68 -13.92
N ASN A 250 13.45 13.23 -13.24
CA ASN A 250 12.12 13.44 -13.80
C ASN A 250 11.91 14.88 -14.35
N GLY A 251 12.97 15.69 -14.41
CA GLY A 251 12.92 17.08 -14.89
C GLY A 251 12.15 18.02 -13.95
N LEU A 252 12.11 17.71 -12.66
CA LEU A 252 11.41 18.45 -11.61
C LEU A 252 12.37 18.87 -10.50
N TYR A 253 11.92 19.87 -9.73
CA TYR A 253 12.56 20.36 -8.52
C TYR A 253 11.60 20.25 -7.33
N LEU A 254 12.10 20.41 -6.11
CA LEU A 254 11.27 20.42 -4.89
C LEU A 254 10.09 21.41 -4.96
N ALA A 255 10.32 22.58 -5.58
CA ALA A 255 9.31 23.64 -5.74
C ALA A 255 8.16 23.25 -6.70
N ASP A 256 8.33 22.23 -7.54
CA ASP A 256 7.30 21.79 -8.47
C ASP A 256 6.30 20.81 -7.82
N ILE A 257 6.59 20.36 -6.59
CA ILE A 257 5.72 19.42 -5.86
C ILE A 257 4.63 20.17 -5.11
N ASP A 258 3.37 19.96 -5.51
CA ASP A 258 2.21 20.64 -4.96
C ASP A 258 1.64 19.95 -3.71
N LEU A 259 1.85 18.64 -3.59
CA LEU A 259 1.37 17.80 -2.49
C LEU A 259 2.37 16.69 -2.19
N VAL A 260 2.58 16.44 -0.92
CA VAL A 260 3.38 15.32 -0.41
C VAL A 260 2.49 14.34 0.33
N VAL A 261 2.73 13.04 0.13
CA VAL A 261 2.19 11.97 0.98
C VAL A 261 3.36 11.30 1.70
N SER A 262 3.35 11.39 3.02
CA SER A 262 4.40 10.84 3.88
C SER A 262 3.94 9.55 4.53
N GLY A 263 4.75 8.50 4.40
CA GLY A 263 4.59 7.24 5.12
C GLY A 263 4.97 7.33 6.60
N ARG A 264 4.97 8.54 7.17
CA ARG A 264 5.25 8.79 8.57
C ARG A 264 4.30 7.97 9.46
N GLY A 265 4.90 7.18 10.34
CA GLY A 265 4.23 6.41 11.38
C GLY A 265 4.57 6.93 12.77
N GLU A 266 4.17 6.17 13.79
CA GLU A 266 4.33 6.53 15.20
C GLU A 266 5.60 5.92 15.83
N ASN A 267 6.51 5.30 15.05
CA ASN A 267 7.76 4.74 15.56
C ASN A 267 8.80 5.85 15.76
N GLN A 268 9.35 5.97 16.97
CA GLN A 268 10.33 7.00 17.31
C GLN A 268 11.63 6.87 16.51
N GLU A 269 12.06 5.65 16.21
CA GLU A 269 13.29 5.41 15.44
C GLU A 269 13.19 5.87 13.98
N ASP A 270 11.98 5.93 13.43
CA ASP A 270 11.74 6.36 12.05
C ASP A 270 11.66 7.88 11.90
N LYS A 271 11.42 8.59 13.01
CA LYS A 271 11.23 10.05 13.04
C LYS A 271 12.32 10.83 12.32
N PRO A 272 13.65 10.56 12.50
CA PRO A 272 14.69 11.34 11.84
C PRO A 272 14.62 11.33 10.32
N TYR A 273 14.19 10.23 9.71
CA TYR A 273 14.03 10.10 8.26
C TYR A 273 12.88 10.96 7.74
N PHE A 274 11.75 10.92 8.43
CA PHE A 274 10.58 11.73 8.05
C PHE A 274 10.77 13.20 8.35
N ASP A 275 11.50 13.58 9.41
CA ASP A 275 11.85 14.97 9.68
C ASP A 275 12.78 15.53 8.60
N ALA A 276 13.77 14.75 8.16
CA ALA A 276 14.64 15.12 7.06
C ALA A 276 13.82 15.34 5.76
N PHE A 277 12.90 14.41 5.45
CA PHE A 277 12.04 14.52 4.29
C PHE A 277 11.06 15.71 4.36
N ASP A 278 10.34 15.86 5.47
CA ASP A 278 9.33 16.91 5.66
C ASP A 278 9.96 18.31 5.62
N SER A 279 11.24 18.46 6.04
CA SER A 279 11.98 19.72 6.01
C SER A 279 12.26 20.22 4.60
N LEU A 280 12.27 19.35 3.60
CA LEU A 280 12.44 19.73 2.19
C LEU A 280 11.21 20.47 1.63
N PHE A 281 10.07 20.35 2.30
CA PHE A 281 8.77 20.87 1.85
C PHE A 281 8.15 21.80 2.90
N PRO A 282 8.78 22.96 3.24
CA PRO A 282 8.37 23.77 4.39
C PRO A 282 7.00 24.43 4.23
N SER A 283 6.52 24.64 3.00
CA SER A 283 5.23 25.26 2.67
C SER A 283 4.26 24.33 1.94
N THR A 284 4.72 23.21 1.41
CA THR A 284 3.89 22.23 0.70
C THR A 284 3.03 21.44 1.70
N PRO A 285 1.73 21.21 1.44
CA PRO A 285 0.90 20.34 2.26
C PRO A 285 1.46 18.92 2.30
N ILE A 286 1.45 18.31 3.50
CA ILE A 286 1.89 16.94 3.71
C ILE A 286 0.73 16.13 4.29
N LEU A 287 0.33 15.06 3.59
CA LEU A 287 -0.65 14.09 4.08
C LEU A 287 0.07 12.90 4.72
N ILE A 288 -0.54 12.36 5.76
CA ILE A 288 -0.13 11.16 6.48
C ILE A 288 -1.30 10.18 6.57
N TYR A 289 -1.04 8.88 6.60
CA TYR A 289 -2.11 7.87 6.57
C TYR A 289 -1.90 6.70 7.52
N LYS A 290 -0.67 6.36 7.87
CA LYS A 290 -0.36 5.17 8.68
C LYS A 290 -0.92 5.24 10.10
N HIS A 291 -1.16 6.44 10.65
CA HIS A 291 -1.84 6.59 11.94
C HIS A 291 -3.31 6.11 11.93
N LEU A 292 -3.91 5.97 10.78
CA LEU A 292 -5.28 5.48 10.59
C LEU A 292 -5.33 4.07 10.02
N MET A 293 -4.39 3.72 9.14
CA MET A 293 -4.40 2.46 8.39
C MET A 293 -3.37 1.44 8.92
N GLY A 294 -2.41 1.90 9.73
CA GLY A 294 -1.34 1.07 10.26
C GLY A 294 -0.14 0.93 9.35
N GLU A 295 0.88 0.26 9.87
CA GLU A 295 2.12 -0.11 9.18
C GLU A 295 2.08 -1.60 8.83
N PHE A 296 2.36 -1.94 7.59
CA PHE A 296 2.56 -3.29 7.08
C PHE A 296 3.40 -3.21 5.81
N PHE A 297 3.92 -4.33 5.32
CA PHE A 297 4.92 -4.29 4.24
C PHE A 297 4.42 -3.58 2.96
N THR A 298 3.15 -3.71 2.62
CA THR A 298 2.59 -3.03 1.44
C THR A 298 1.73 -1.80 1.78
N ALA A 299 1.92 -1.20 2.96
CA ALA A 299 1.17 -0.02 3.40
C ALA A 299 1.31 1.17 2.44
N SER A 300 2.43 1.28 1.72
CA SER A 300 2.66 2.31 0.70
C SER A 300 1.63 2.30 -0.43
N ALA A 301 1.02 1.14 -0.75
CA ALA A 301 -0.10 1.07 -1.69
C ALA A 301 -1.31 1.90 -1.20
N SER A 302 -1.60 1.87 0.12
CA SER A 302 -2.61 2.75 0.71
C SER A 302 -2.21 4.23 0.66
N GLY A 303 -0.90 4.53 0.73
CA GLY A 303 -0.37 5.88 0.50
C GLY A 303 -0.61 6.37 -0.93
N VAL A 304 -0.42 5.52 -1.93
CA VAL A 304 -0.74 5.84 -3.34
C VAL A 304 -2.26 6.03 -3.52
N TYR A 305 -3.09 5.22 -2.85
CA TYR A 305 -4.55 5.43 -2.81
C TYR A 305 -4.91 6.81 -2.25
N VAL A 306 -4.31 7.22 -1.13
CA VAL A 306 -4.51 8.55 -0.53
C VAL A 306 -4.05 9.65 -1.49
N ALA A 307 -2.89 9.49 -2.14
CA ALA A 307 -2.37 10.44 -3.12
C ALA A 307 -3.32 10.64 -4.31
N CYS A 308 -3.82 9.56 -4.90
CA CYS A 308 -4.78 9.59 -5.99
C CYS A 308 -6.12 10.23 -5.56
N SER A 309 -6.62 9.87 -4.37
CA SER A 309 -7.87 10.42 -3.84
C SER A 309 -7.75 11.92 -3.57
N ALA A 310 -6.61 12.36 -3.03
CA ALA A 310 -6.35 13.78 -2.73
C ALA A 310 -6.37 14.67 -3.97
N CYS A 311 -6.06 14.12 -5.14
CA CYS A 311 -6.16 14.84 -6.40
C CYS A 311 -7.59 15.33 -6.71
N ASN A 312 -8.61 14.69 -6.15
CA ASN A 312 -10.03 14.99 -6.40
C ASN A 312 -10.69 15.79 -5.27
N TYR A 313 -10.00 16.04 -4.15
CA TYR A 313 -10.59 16.80 -3.06
C TYR A 313 -10.58 18.31 -3.36
N SER A 314 -11.69 18.98 -3.05
CA SER A 314 -11.77 20.44 -3.06
C SER A 314 -10.98 21.08 -1.92
N GLU A 315 -10.95 20.39 -0.77
CA GLU A 315 -10.14 20.70 0.42
C GLU A 315 -9.47 19.42 0.93
N LEU A 316 -8.20 19.55 1.33
CA LEU A 316 -7.48 18.43 1.91
C LEU A 316 -8.06 18.07 3.30
N PRO A 317 -8.42 16.81 3.54
CA PRO A 317 -9.05 16.39 4.80
C PRO A 317 -8.12 16.61 6.00
N ALA A 318 -8.61 17.30 7.03
CA ALA A 318 -7.82 17.66 8.20
C ALA A 318 -7.19 16.45 8.91
N ILE A 319 -7.92 15.31 8.95
CA ILE A 319 -7.42 14.09 9.60
C ILE A 319 -6.16 13.51 8.94
N LEU A 320 -5.91 13.83 7.67
CA LEU A 320 -4.73 13.39 6.93
C LEU A 320 -3.60 14.43 6.97
N GLN A 321 -3.83 15.67 7.38
CA GLN A 321 -2.83 16.73 7.30
C GLN A 321 -1.84 16.66 8.46
N ALA A 322 -0.54 16.49 8.14
CA ALA A 322 0.54 16.60 9.13
C ALA A 322 0.69 18.03 9.68
N TYR A 323 0.46 19.03 8.81
CA TYR A 323 0.58 20.44 9.09
C TYR A 323 -0.69 21.15 8.60
N PRO A 324 -1.73 21.27 9.45
CA PRO A 324 -3.04 21.81 9.05
C PRO A 324 -3.04 23.26 8.56
N GLU A 325 -2.00 24.03 8.88
CA GLU A 325 -1.80 25.42 8.43
C GLU A 325 -1.33 25.51 6.96
N ARG A 326 -0.74 24.44 6.41
CA ARG A 326 -0.25 24.44 5.02
C ARG A 326 -1.40 24.17 4.05
N ARG A 327 -1.49 25.00 3.04
CA ARG A 327 -2.52 24.89 1.99
C ARG A 327 -1.86 24.79 0.62
N PRO A 328 -2.45 24.09 -0.35
CA PRO A 328 -1.99 24.15 -1.72
C PRO A 328 -1.98 25.61 -2.21
N GLN A 329 -0.85 26.07 -2.73
CA GLN A 329 -0.72 27.43 -3.30
C GLN A 329 -1.29 27.49 -4.72
N HIS A 330 -1.32 26.35 -5.40
CA HIS A 330 -1.80 26.14 -6.77
C HIS A 330 -2.65 24.87 -6.84
N PRO A 331 -3.40 24.66 -7.90
CA PRO A 331 -4.04 23.35 -8.16
C PRO A 331 -3.01 22.23 -8.12
N ILE A 332 -3.31 21.15 -7.40
CA ILE A 332 -2.41 20.00 -7.27
C ILE A 332 -2.17 19.41 -8.66
N ARG A 333 -0.91 19.36 -9.08
CA ARG A 333 -0.45 18.77 -10.33
C ARG A 333 0.52 17.61 -10.07
N TYR A 334 1.52 17.82 -9.23
CA TYR A 334 2.51 16.80 -8.88
C TYR A 334 2.38 16.39 -7.43
N VAL A 335 2.30 15.08 -7.20
CA VAL A 335 2.23 14.47 -5.88
C VAL A 335 3.43 13.56 -5.70
N LEU A 336 4.20 13.76 -4.63
CA LEU A 336 5.32 12.92 -4.26
C LEU A 336 4.96 12.12 -3.01
N LEU A 337 5.05 10.80 -3.10
CA LEU A 337 4.98 9.91 -1.93
C LEU A 337 6.38 9.48 -1.53
N TYR A 338 6.68 9.57 -0.24
CA TYR A 338 7.86 8.97 0.39
C TYR A 338 7.44 7.96 1.44
N ASN A 339 7.99 6.78 1.35
CA ASN A 339 7.84 5.73 2.36
C ASN A 339 9.21 5.22 2.79
N GLN A 340 9.31 4.77 4.04
CA GLN A 340 10.45 4.04 4.56
C GLN A 340 10.00 3.06 5.63
N TYR A 341 10.79 2.03 5.88
CA TYR A 341 10.55 1.00 6.88
C TYR A 341 11.84 0.72 7.65
N LEU A 342 11.81 1.06 8.95
CA LEU A 342 12.92 0.83 9.91
C LEU A 342 14.29 1.36 9.44
N GLY A 343 14.31 2.43 8.63
CA GLY A 343 15.53 3.01 8.08
C GLY A 343 16.30 2.12 7.10
N LYS A 344 15.70 1.01 6.65
CA LYS A 344 16.36 0.03 5.77
C LYS A 344 15.87 0.09 4.33
N GLU A 345 14.60 0.30 4.15
CA GLU A 345 13.90 0.24 2.87
C GLU A 345 13.21 1.57 2.64
N HIS A 346 13.54 2.24 1.55
CA HIS A 346 13.03 3.57 1.20
C HIS A 346 12.46 3.56 -0.20
N SER A 347 11.36 4.25 -0.41
CA SER A 347 10.75 4.38 -1.72
C SER A 347 10.20 5.78 -1.97
N LEU A 348 10.20 6.15 -3.25
CA LEU A 348 9.56 7.34 -3.79
C LEU A 348 8.59 6.92 -4.90
N VAL A 349 7.40 7.48 -4.90
CA VAL A 349 6.43 7.35 -5.99
C VAL A 349 6.01 8.75 -6.43
N LEU A 350 6.16 9.05 -7.72
CA LEU A 350 5.80 10.34 -8.31
C LEU A 350 4.56 10.18 -9.19
N LEU A 351 3.54 10.96 -8.86
CA LEU A 351 2.26 10.98 -9.58
C LEU A 351 2.02 12.37 -10.18
N ARG A 352 1.28 12.39 -11.29
CA ARG A 352 0.77 13.62 -11.90
C ARG A 352 -0.76 13.53 -12.01
N LYS A 353 -1.46 14.53 -11.47
CA LYS A 353 -2.90 14.71 -11.69
C LYS A 353 -3.16 15.03 -13.17
N LYS A 354 -4.21 14.47 -13.73
CA LYS A 354 -4.65 14.71 -15.12
C LYS A 354 -5.94 15.51 -15.20
#